data_4c7b70a3bef5631197fc0d21d07a2292
#
_entry.id   4c7b70a3bef5631197fc0d21d07a2292
#
_cell.length_a   1.000
_cell.length_b   1.000
_cell.length_c   1.000
_cell.angle_alpha   90.00
_cell.angle_beta   90.00
_cell.angle_gamma   90.00
#
_symmetry.space_group_name_H-M   'P 1'
#
loop_
_entity.id
_entity.type
_entity.pdbx_description
1 polymer ?
#
loop_
_entity_poly.entity_id
_entity_poly.type
_entity_poly.pdbx_seq_one_letter_code
_entity_poly.pdbx_strand_id
1 'polypeptide(L)'
;SASLSHEAYRKGTICYQSTRGRTSPCENCVMQLSMRSRQMEQAKFTFDNGHTVEVFATPVFRSDRTIDGVVVRIDDVTERERMIKELKQAKALAEQSDKLKSAFLANMSHEIRTPLNAIVGFSGLLMETTEQQEKEEYIKIIHINNELLLKLINDILDLSKIESGSVELQYEDFDLSEYFDDM
;
A
#
# COMPACT_ATOMS: atom_id res chain seq x y z
N SER A 1 -13.16 -9.94 -27.12
CA SER A 1 -13.96 -8.78 -26.67
C SER A 1 -15.43 -9.12 -26.84
N ALA A 2 -16.08 -9.65 -25.80
CA ALA A 2 -17.53 -9.68 -25.73
C ALA A 2 -17.96 -8.26 -25.37
N SER A 3 -17.97 -7.38 -26.36
CA SER A 3 -18.74 -6.15 -26.24
C SER A 3 -20.19 -6.56 -25.92
N LEU A 4 -20.81 -5.89 -24.96
CA LEU A 4 -22.26 -5.89 -24.78
C LEU A 4 -22.86 -5.40 -26.11
N SER A 5 -22.94 -6.27 -27.10
CA SER A 5 -23.40 -5.91 -28.41
C SER A 5 -24.90 -5.63 -28.31
N HIS A 6 -25.34 -4.55 -28.90
CA HIS A 6 -26.75 -4.17 -29.05
C HIS A 6 -27.61 -5.35 -29.60
N GLU A 7 -26.99 -6.34 -30.20
CA GLU A 7 -27.64 -7.57 -30.72
C GLU A 7 -28.13 -8.55 -29.65
N ALA A 8 -27.56 -8.51 -28.44
CA ALA A 8 -27.96 -9.40 -27.34
C ALA A 8 -29.36 -9.06 -26.76
N TYR A 9 -29.88 -7.85 -27.06
CA TYR A 9 -31.17 -7.37 -26.52
C TYR A 9 -32.24 -7.24 -27.61
N ARG A 10 -32.54 -8.35 -28.27
CA ARG A 10 -33.65 -8.38 -29.24
C ARG A 10 -34.98 -8.46 -28.52
N LYS A 11 -35.98 -7.68 -29.01
CA LYS A 11 -37.36 -7.73 -28.51
C LYS A 11 -37.89 -9.17 -28.55
N GLY A 12 -38.43 -9.63 -27.42
CA GLY A 12 -39.00 -10.97 -27.30
C GLY A 12 -38.01 -12.06 -26.88
N THR A 13 -36.73 -11.74 -26.62
CA THR A 13 -35.77 -12.70 -26.11
C THR A 13 -35.72 -12.71 -24.58
N ILE A 14 -35.41 -13.87 -24.01
CA ILE A 14 -35.23 -14.03 -22.57
C ILE A 14 -33.83 -13.63 -22.17
N CYS A 15 -33.68 -12.67 -21.22
CA CYS A 15 -32.39 -12.06 -20.87
C CYS A 15 -31.32 -13.06 -20.44
N TYR A 16 -31.64 -14.04 -19.60
CA TYR A 16 -30.66 -15.02 -19.13
C TYR A 16 -30.18 -15.97 -20.23
N GLN A 17 -31.00 -16.17 -21.27
CA GLN A 17 -30.61 -16.96 -22.45
C GLN A 17 -29.75 -16.14 -23.40
N SER A 18 -30.20 -14.93 -23.74
CA SER A 18 -29.56 -14.10 -24.77
C SER A 18 -28.25 -13.44 -24.29
N THR A 19 -28.15 -13.07 -23.00
CA THR A 19 -27.00 -12.34 -22.47
C THR A 19 -26.01 -13.22 -21.72
N ARG A 20 -26.46 -14.36 -21.19
CA ARG A 20 -25.62 -15.24 -20.35
C ARG A 20 -25.60 -16.70 -20.78
N GLY A 21 -26.31 -17.05 -21.86
CA GLY A 21 -26.38 -18.44 -22.35
C GLY A 21 -26.93 -19.46 -21.36
N ARG A 22 -27.70 -19.00 -20.35
CA ARG A 22 -28.25 -19.86 -19.27
C ARG A 22 -29.61 -20.42 -19.68
N THR A 23 -29.93 -21.58 -19.15
CA THR A 23 -31.23 -22.23 -19.35
C THR A 23 -32.24 -21.85 -18.27
N SER A 24 -31.81 -21.26 -17.17
CA SER A 24 -32.64 -20.83 -16.03
C SER A 24 -32.34 -19.40 -15.63
N PRO A 25 -33.28 -18.70 -14.94
CA PRO A 25 -33.05 -17.38 -14.39
C PRO A 25 -31.82 -17.34 -13.49
N CYS A 26 -31.20 -16.16 -13.40
CA CYS A 26 -30.07 -15.93 -12.49
C CYS A 26 -30.58 -16.09 -11.03
N GLU A 27 -29.74 -16.73 -10.19
CA GLU A 27 -29.92 -16.61 -8.75
C GLU A 27 -29.80 -15.11 -8.38
N ASN A 28 -30.63 -14.63 -7.48
CA ASN A 28 -30.64 -13.19 -7.11
C ASN A 28 -30.80 -12.24 -8.32
N CYS A 29 -31.69 -12.58 -9.24
CA CYS A 29 -31.95 -11.75 -10.40
C CYS A 29 -32.45 -10.35 -9.98
N VAL A 30 -31.66 -9.29 -10.27
CA VAL A 30 -31.95 -7.91 -9.92
C VAL A 30 -33.35 -7.46 -10.41
N MET A 31 -33.76 -7.90 -11.60
CA MET A 31 -35.09 -7.58 -12.13
C MET A 31 -36.19 -8.25 -11.31
N GLN A 32 -36.03 -9.53 -10.91
CA GLN A 32 -37.02 -10.23 -10.07
C GLN A 32 -37.05 -9.63 -8.66
N LEU A 33 -35.91 -9.25 -8.11
CA LEU A 33 -35.83 -8.57 -6.81
C LEU A 33 -36.59 -7.22 -6.89
N SER A 34 -36.35 -6.42 -7.91
CA SER A 34 -37.04 -5.15 -8.11
C SER A 34 -38.56 -5.29 -8.26
N MET A 35 -39.04 -6.33 -8.99
CA MET A 35 -40.47 -6.62 -9.07
C MET A 35 -41.06 -6.99 -7.72
N ARG A 36 -40.34 -7.73 -6.88
CA ARG A 36 -40.82 -8.17 -5.56
C ARG A 36 -40.80 -7.04 -4.54
N SER A 37 -39.69 -6.31 -4.47
CA SER A 37 -39.51 -5.20 -3.52
C SER A 37 -40.29 -3.95 -3.91
N ARG A 38 -40.68 -3.83 -5.21
CA ARG A 38 -41.30 -2.66 -5.81
C ARG A 38 -40.42 -1.40 -5.73
N GLN A 39 -39.12 -1.58 -5.63
CA GLN A 39 -38.10 -0.53 -5.53
C GLN A 39 -36.98 -0.76 -6.55
N MET A 40 -36.14 0.25 -6.73
CA MET A 40 -34.91 0.10 -7.50
C MET A 40 -33.98 -0.86 -6.75
N GLU A 41 -33.46 -1.84 -7.48
CA GLU A 41 -32.46 -2.78 -7.01
C GLU A 41 -31.22 -2.65 -7.85
N GLN A 42 -30.04 -2.93 -7.23
CA GLN A 42 -28.77 -2.89 -7.92
C GLN A 42 -27.95 -4.13 -7.58
N ALA A 43 -27.12 -4.55 -8.54
CA ALA A 43 -26.11 -5.58 -8.31
C ALA A 43 -24.91 -5.35 -9.21
N LYS A 44 -23.76 -5.80 -8.73
CA LYS A 44 -22.49 -5.78 -9.48
C LYS A 44 -22.13 -7.21 -9.87
N PHE A 45 -21.70 -7.38 -11.12
CA PHE A 45 -21.30 -8.67 -11.66
C PHE A 45 -19.93 -8.55 -12.32
N THR A 46 -19.01 -9.44 -11.96
CA THR A 46 -17.74 -9.60 -12.65
C THR A 46 -17.79 -10.87 -13.48
N PHE A 47 -17.48 -10.76 -14.76
CA PHE A 47 -17.42 -11.87 -15.71
C PHE A 47 -16.06 -12.53 -15.71
N ASP A 48 -15.97 -13.78 -16.20
CA ASP A 48 -14.71 -14.54 -16.30
C ASP A 48 -13.64 -13.86 -17.15
N ASN A 49 -14.06 -13.02 -18.10
CA ASN A 49 -13.16 -12.19 -18.93
C ASN A 49 -12.65 -10.92 -18.21
N GLY A 50 -12.98 -10.75 -16.92
CA GLY A 50 -12.55 -9.62 -16.09
C GLY A 50 -13.39 -8.34 -16.22
N HIS A 51 -14.41 -8.32 -17.10
CA HIS A 51 -15.32 -7.18 -17.17
C HIS A 51 -16.25 -7.13 -15.97
N THR A 52 -16.41 -5.93 -15.42
CA THR A 52 -17.31 -5.69 -14.29
C THR A 52 -18.42 -4.73 -14.72
N VAL A 53 -19.66 -5.15 -14.54
CA VAL A 53 -20.83 -4.32 -14.83
C VAL A 53 -21.65 -4.08 -13.58
N GLU A 54 -22.23 -2.91 -13.49
CA GLU A 54 -23.21 -2.54 -12.48
C GLU A 54 -24.58 -2.46 -13.13
N VAL A 55 -25.54 -3.20 -12.58
CA VAL A 55 -26.86 -3.35 -13.14
C VAL A 55 -27.87 -2.75 -12.18
N PHE A 56 -28.67 -1.81 -12.67
CA PHE A 56 -29.77 -1.18 -11.95
C PHE A 56 -31.09 -1.62 -12.56
N ALA A 57 -32.02 -2.06 -11.74
CA ALA A 57 -33.36 -2.49 -12.16
C ALA A 57 -34.40 -1.62 -11.44
N THR A 58 -35.18 -0.87 -12.20
CA THR A 58 -36.21 0.05 -11.67
C THR A 58 -37.58 -0.39 -12.15
N PRO A 59 -38.54 -0.69 -11.25
CA PRO A 59 -39.87 -1.09 -11.64
C PRO A 59 -40.67 0.07 -12.25
N VAL A 60 -41.43 -0.22 -13.28
CA VAL A 60 -42.35 0.72 -13.93
C VAL A 60 -43.76 0.34 -13.57
N PHE A 61 -44.55 1.32 -13.14
CA PHE A 61 -45.92 1.09 -12.68
C PHE A 61 -46.94 1.65 -13.67
N ARG A 62 -48.06 0.97 -13.81
CA ARG A 62 -49.25 1.50 -14.46
C ARG A 62 -49.99 2.46 -13.54
N SER A 63 -51.00 3.13 -14.07
CA SER A 63 -51.85 4.06 -13.31
C SER A 63 -52.62 3.37 -12.16
N ASP A 64 -52.93 2.09 -12.27
CA ASP A 64 -53.51 1.26 -11.23
C ASP A 64 -52.52 0.72 -10.20
N ARG A 65 -51.25 1.16 -10.25
CA ARG A 65 -50.14 0.72 -9.41
C ARG A 65 -49.69 -0.72 -9.60
N THR A 66 -50.15 -1.40 -10.62
CA THR A 66 -49.60 -2.70 -11.01
C THR A 66 -48.25 -2.49 -11.72
N ILE A 67 -47.34 -3.48 -11.63
CA ILE A 67 -46.05 -3.41 -12.31
C ILE A 67 -46.25 -3.71 -13.80
N ASP A 68 -45.86 -2.79 -14.64
CA ASP A 68 -45.89 -2.93 -16.10
C ASP A 68 -44.64 -3.61 -16.63
N GLY A 69 -43.52 -3.35 -15.98
CA GLY A 69 -42.23 -3.87 -16.40
C GLY A 69 -41.10 -3.38 -15.49
N VAL A 70 -39.87 -3.63 -15.93
CA VAL A 70 -38.65 -3.16 -15.26
C VAL A 70 -37.74 -2.53 -16.31
N VAL A 71 -37.28 -1.30 -16.03
CA VAL A 71 -36.20 -0.68 -16.80
C VAL A 71 -34.89 -1.10 -16.20
N VAL A 72 -33.99 -1.57 -17.06
CA VAL A 72 -32.66 -2.02 -16.65
C VAL A 72 -31.61 -1.11 -17.27
N ARG A 73 -30.75 -0.53 -16.42
CA ARG A 73 -29.55 0.19 -16.84
C ARG A 73 -28.34 -0.69 -16.50
N ILE A 74 -27.40 -0.79 -17.41
CA ILE A 74 -26.18 -1.54 -17.27
C ILE A 74 -25.02 -0.61 -17.55
N ASP A 75 -24.19 -0.40 -16.55
CA ASP A 75 -23.00 0.45 -16.65
C ASP A 75 -21.76 -0.45 -16.61
N ASP A 76 -20.87 -0.31 -17.60
CA ASP A 76 -19.55 -0.94 -17.53
C ASP A 76 -18.66 -0.11 -16.59
N VAL A 77 -18.27 -0.71 -15.48
CA VAL A 77 -17.44 -0.10 -14.43
C VAL A 77 -16.06 -0.72 -14.34
N THR A 78 -15.66 -1.51 -15.32
CA THR A 78 -14.40 -2.27 -15.35
C THR A 78 -13.20 -1.39 -15.08
N GLU A 79 -13.07 -0.29 -15.83
CA GLU A 79 -11.93 0.61 -15.72
C GLU A 79 -11.94 1.36 -14.38
N ARG A 80 -13.11 1.78 -13.94
CA ARG A 80 -13.28 2.43 -12.63
C ARG A 80 -12.86 1.52 -11.47
N GLU A 81 -13.28 0.25 -11.50
CA GLU A 81 -12.91 -0.73 -10.47
C GLU A 81 -11.41 -1.03 -10.48
N ARG A 82 -10.81 -1.11 -11.69
CA ARG A 82 -9.36 -1.28 -11.82
C ARG A 82 -8.61 -0.11 -11.20
N MET A 83 -8.99 1.13 -11.55
CA MET A 83 -8.35 2.34 -11.01
C MET A 83 -8.50 2.44 -9.49
N ILE A 84 -9.67 2.09 -8.95
CA ILE A 84 -9.90 2.07 -7.49
C ILE A 84 -8.99 1.05 -6.81
N LYS A 85 -8.81 -0.14 -7.41
CA LYS A 85 -7.92 -1.17 -6.88
C LYS A 85 -6.46 -0.71 -6.90
N GLU A 86 -6.00 -0.16 -8.02
CA GLU A 86 -4.64 0.37 -8.18
C GLU A 86 -4.37 1.51 -7.18
N LEU A 87 -5.31 2.44 -7.04
CA LEU A 87 -5.21 3.54 -6.07
C LEU A 87 -5.13 3.03 -4.63
N LYS A 88 -5.95 2.04 -4.26
CA LYS A 88 -5.89 1.42 -2.93
C LYS A 88 -4.55 0.76 -2.65
N GLN A 89 -3.98 0.07 -3.64
CA GLN A 89 -2.67 -0.56 -3.52
C GLN A 89 -1.56 0.47 -3.39
N ALA A 90 -1.54 1.50 -4.23
CA ALA A 90 -0.58 2.59 -4.15
C ALA A 90 -0.65 3.33 -2.80
N LYS A 91 -1.87 3.59 -2.32
CA LYS A 91 -2.09 4.20 -1.00
C LYS A 91 -1.53 3.32 0.13
N ALA A 92 -1.81 2.03 0.11
CA ALA A 92 -1.33 1.11 1.15
C ALA A 92 0.22 1.04 1.18
N LEU A 93 0.88 1.02 0.02
CA LEU A 93 2.33 1.07 -0.08
C LEU A 93 2.91 2.39 0.45
N ALA A 94 2.30 3.52 0.11
CA ALA A 94 2.71 4.82 0.63
C ALA A 94 2.57 4.91 2.16
N GLU A 95 1.44 4.48 2.71
CA GLU A 95 1.22 4.45 4.17
C GLU A 95 2.20 3.52 4.90
N GLN A 96 2.56 2.39 4.28
CA GLN A 96 3.58 1.49 4.81
C GLN A 96 4.96 2.16 4.81
N SER A 97 5.33 2.82 3.72
CA SER A 97 6.60 3.57 3.62
C SER A 97 6.69 4.66 4.69
N ASP A 98 5.61 5.43 4.88
CA ASP A 98 5.58 6.50 5.88
C ASP A 98 5.71 5.97 7.32
N LYS A 99 5.08 4.82 7.62
CA LYS A 99 5.23 4.15 8.92
C LYS A 99 6.67 3.70 9.16
N LEU A 100 7.31 3.09 8.14
CA LEU A 100 8.70 2.65 8.24
C LEU A 100 9.64 3.84 8.46
N LYS A 101 9.46 4.93 7.71
CA LYS A 101 10.24 6.17 7.91
C LYS A 101 10.07 6.74 9.31
N SER A 102 8.84 6.80 9.82
CA SER A 102 8.57 7.31 11.16
C SER A 102 9.20 6.44 12.26
N ALA A 103 9.09 5.11 12.13
CA ALA A 103 9.73 4.17 13.05
C ALA A 103 11.25 4.28 13.00
N PHE A 104 11.83 4.41 11.80
CA PHE A 104 13.26 4.61 11.60
C PHE A 104 13.75 5.88 12.32
N LEU A 105 13.09 7.03 12.10
CA LEU A 105 13.46 8.29 12.74
C LEU A 105 13.34 8.23 14.27
N ALA A 106 12.31 7.55 14.80
CA ALA A 106 12.14 7.36 16.23
C ALA A 106 13.30 6.52 16.81
N ASN A 107 13.65 5.41 16.16
CA ASN A 107 14.74 4.55 16.58
C ASN A 107 16.09 5.29 16.52
N MET A 108 16.36 6.00 15.42
CA MET A 108 17.60 6.79 15.27
C MET A 108 17.72 7.86 16.34
N SER A 109 16.60 8.51 16.71
CA SER A 109 16.61 9.48 17.80
C SER A 109 16.99 8.86 19.15
N HIS A 110 16.58 7.63 19.41
CA HIS A 110 16.98 6.89 20.61
C HIS A 110 18.45 6.46 20.56
N GLU A 111 18.88 5.90 19.43
CA GLU A 111 20.27 5.46 19.24
C GLU A 111 21.30 6.62 19.32
N ILE A 112 20.92 7.82 18.89
CA ILE A 112 21.73 9.03 19.02
C ILE A 112 21.72 9.56 20.46
N ARG A 113 20.57 9.54 21.12
CA ARG A 113 20.42 10.12 22.48
C ARG A 113 21.28 9.41 23.53
N THR A 114 21.38 8.09 23.43
CA THR A 114 22.09 7.26 24.41
C THR A 114 23.58 7.63 24.51
N PRO A 115 24.38 7.57 23.42
CA PRO A 115 25.78 7.98 23.47
C PRO A 115 25.95 9.48 23.76
N LEU A 116 25.05 10.33 23.26
CA LEU A 116 25.11 11.75 23.54
C LEU A 116 24.94 12.06 25.03
N ASN A 117 23.98 11.40 25.70
CA ASN A 117 23.79 11.57 27.14
C ASN A 117 24.99 11.07 27.94
N ALA A 118 25.64 9.98 27.49
CA ALA A 118 26.86 9.49 28.11
C ALA A 118 28.00 10.53 27.96
N ILE A 119 28.22 11.06 26.77
CA ILE A 119 29.22 12.11 26.52
C ILE A 119 28.97 13.33 27.43
N VAL A 120 27.74 13.85 27.46
CA VAL A 120 27.39 15.00 28.27
C VAL A 120 27.57 14.72 29.77
N GLY A 121 27.10 13.56 30.25
CA GLY A 121 27.18 13.17 31.66
C GLY A 121 28.64 13.02 32.14
N PHE A 122 29.43 12.25 31.42
CA PHE A 122 30.85 12.04 31.78
C PHE A 122 31.70 13.29 31.57
N SER A 123 31.35 14.18 30.64
CA SER A 123 32.02 15.48 30.52
C SER A 123 31.75 16.36 31.74
N GLY A 124 30.54 16.30 32.32
CA GLY A 124 30.24 17.00 33.59
C GLY A 124 31.07 16.44 34.75
N LEU A 125 31.12 15.13 34.92
CA LEU A 125 31.89 14.46 35.96
C LEU A 125 33.41 14.73 35.82
N LEU A 126 33.93 14.80 34.58
CA LEU A 126 35.32 15.09 34.27
C LEU A 126 35.75 16.46 34.79
N MET A 127 34.82 17.46 34.84
CA MET A 127 35.09 18.80 35.36
C MET A 127 35.10 18.85 36.89
N GLU A 128 34.40 17.92 37.55
CA GLU A 128 34.27 17.90 39.01
C GLU A 128 35.32 17.01 39.69
N THR A 129 35.79 15.95 39.04
CA THR A 129 36.75 15.03 39.66
C THR A 129 38.19 15.56 39.66
N THR A 130 38.89 15.30 40.78
CA THR A 130 40.32 15.62 40.96
C THR A 130 41.21 14.39 40.75
N GLU A 131 40.63 13.19 40.85
CA GLU A 131 41.38 11.93 40.75
C GLU A 131 41.79 11.61 39.31
N GLN A 132 43.12 11.40 39.10
CA GLN A 132 43.67 11.18 37.77
C GLN A 132 43.12 9.90 37.09
N GLN A 133 42.95 8.85 37.87
CA GLN A 133 42.44 7.57 37.36
C GLN A 133 40.99 7.66 36.89
N GLU A 134 40.15 8.36 37.60
CA GLU A 134 38.77 8.64 37.17
C GLU A 134 38.69 9.48 35.93
N LYS A 135 39.57 10.48 35.77
CA LYS A 135 39.67 11.29 34.54
C LYS A 135 39.96 10.44 33.31
N GLU A 136 40.90 9.52 33.43
CA GLU A 136 41.28 8.63 32.34
C GLU A 136 40.12 7.71 31.94
N GLU A 137 39.39 7.22 32.92
CA GLU A 137 38.20 6.38 32.69
C GLU A 137 37.08 7.17 32.01
N TYR A 138 36.76 8.38 32.47
CA TYR A 138 35.72 9.22 31.86
C TYR A 138 36.09 9.65 30.44
N ILE A 139 37.35 10.00 30.17
CA ILE A 139 37.84 10.30 28.82
C ILE A 139 37.63 9.07 27.90
N LYS A 140 37.98 7.87 28.35
CA LYS A 140 37.81 6.65 27.58
C LYS A 140 36.32 6.38 27.23
N ILE A 141 35.42 6.58 28.21
CA ILE A 141 33.97 6.43 27.97
C ILE A 141 33.46 7.45 26.97
N ILE A 142 33.89 8.71 27.08
CA ILE A 142 33.53 9.77 26.16
C ILE A 142 34.01 9.41 24.73
N HIS A 143 35.26 8.95 24.59
CA HIS A 143 35.82 8.57 23.30
C HIS A 143 35.04 7.45 22.63
N ILE A 144 34.75 6.35 23.35
CA ILE A 144 33.98 5.21 22.84
C ILE A 144 32.59 5.66 22.36
N ASN A 145 31.89 6.51 23.12
CA ASN A 145 30.56 6.99 22.75
C ASN A 145 30.60 7.95 21.55
N ASN A 146 31.69 8.69 21.40
CA ASN A 146 31.92 9.56 20.26
C ASN A 146 32.13 8.76 18.96
N GLU A 147 32.94 7.71 19.02
CA GLU A 147 33.14 6.80 17.88
C GLU A 147 31.83 6.09 17.49
N LEU A 148 31.05 5.65 18.48
CA LEU A 148 29.73 5.06 18.24
C LEU A 148 28.79 6.04 17.54
N LEU A 149 28.77 7.31 17.98
CA LEU A 149 27.93 8.34 17.37
C LEU A 149 28.35 8.65 15.93
N LEU A 150 29.66 8.74 15.67
CA LEU A 150 30.17 8.95 14.31
C LEU A 150 29.79 7.78 13.38
N LYS A 151 29.88 6.55 13.86
CA LYS A 151 29.45 5.37 13.10
C LYS A 151 27.98 5.45 12.75
N LEU A 152 27.10 5.75 13.73
CA LEU A 152 25.67 5.90 13.50
C LEU A 152 25.34 6.98 12.46
N ILE A 153 26.03 8.11 12.51
CA ILE A 153 25.85 9.19 11.53
C ILE A 153 26.23 8.72 10.13
N ASN A 154 27.37 8.02 9.98
CA ASN A 154 27.82 7.49 8.69
C ASN A 154 26.81 6.44 8.16
N ASP A 155 26.31 5.54 9.00
CA ASP A 155 25.29 4.55 8.62
C ASP A 155 24.00 5.22 8.09
N ILE A 156 23.56 6.33 8.73
CA ILE A 156 22.40 7.12 8.28
C ILE A 156 22.68 7.81 6.93
N LEU A 157 23.88 8.38 6.76
CA LEU A 157 24.26 9.03 5.50
C LEU A 157 24.33 8.02 4.35
N ASP A 158 24.88 6.83 4.59
CA ASP A 158 24.96 5.78 3.59
C ASP A 158 23.57 5.25 3.21
N LEU A 159 22.69 5.07 4.18
CA LEU A 159 21.28 4.73 3.91
C LEU A 159 20.60 5.81 3.07
N SER A 160 20.83 7.08 3.37
CA SER A 160 20.29 8.22 2.61
C SER A 160 20.78 8.23 1.15
N LYS A 161 22.06 7.88 0.91
CA LYS A 161 22.62 7.74 -0.45
C LYS A 161 21.96 6.59 -1.21
N ILE A 162 21.73 5.46 -0.53
CA ILE A 162 21.05 4.29 -1.12
C ILE A 162 19.61 4.66 -1.50
N GLU A 163 18.85 5.28 -0.60
CA GLU A 163 17.45 5.69 -0.86
C GLU A 163 17.32 6.71 -2.00
N SER A 164 18.28 7.62 -2.12
CA SER A 164 18.31 8.63 -3.20
C SER A 164 18.83 8.08 -4.54
N GLY A 165 19.33 6.83 -4.56
CA GLY A 165 19.96 6.24 -5.75
C GLY A 165 21.28 6.91 -6.14
N SER A 166 21.91 7.66 -5.20
CA SER A 166 23.16 8.41 -5.42
C SER A 166 24.41 7.63 -5.02
N VAL A 167 24.30 6.30 -4.90
CA VAL A 167 25.47 5.45 -4.63
C VAL A 167 26.33 5.34 -5.88
N GLU A 168 27.52 5.89 -5.81
CA GLU A 168 28.56 5.69 -6.83
C GLU A 168 29.40 4.47 -6.44
N LEU A 169 29.37 3.44 -7.29
CA LEU A 169 30.24 2.27 -7.12
C LEU A 169 31.62 2.61 -7.66
N GLN A 170 32.63 2.58 -6.80
CA GLN A 170 34.02 2.66 -7.19
C GLN A 170 34.53 1.24 -7.38
N TYR A 171 35.03 0.96 -8.60
CA TYR A 171 35.66 -0.32 -8.92
C TYR A 171 37.14 -0.17 -8.83
N GLU A 172 37.80 -0.97 -8.00
CA GLU A 172 39.24 -1.01 -7.85
C GLU A 172 39.69 -2.47 -8.06
N ASP A 173 40.82 -2.62 -8.75
CA ASP A 173 41.52 -3.90 -8.84
C ASP A 173 42.32 -4.11 -7.55
N PHE A 174 42.10 -5.21 -6.85
CA PHE A 174 42.84 -5.57 -5.64
C PHE A 174 43.37 -7.01 -5.72
N ASP A 175 44.46 -7.30 -5.05
CA ASP A 175 45.00 -8.65 -4.96
C ASP A 175 44.28 -9.43 -3.87
N LEU A 176 43.60 -10.48 -4.29
CA LEU A 176 42.79 -11.32 -3.39
C LEU A 176 43.64 -12.04 -2.34
N SER A 177 44.89 -12.39 -2.68
CA SER A 177 45.82 -13.07 -1.76
C SER A 177 46.27 -12.14 -0.64
N GLU A 178 46.56 -10.86 -0.93
CA GLU A 178 46.96 -9.87 0.07
C GLU A 178 45.78 -9.57 1.03
N TYR A 179 44.55 -9.56 0.52
CA TYR A 179 43.34 -9.36 1.35
C TYR A 179 43.08 -10.46 2.36
N PHE A 180 43.39 -11.71 2.02
CA PHE A 180 43.18 -12.85 2.94
C PHE A 180 44.33 -13.05 3.92
N ASP A 181 45.53 -12.55 3.65
CA ASP A 181 46.65 -12.60 4.56
C ASP A 181 46.55 -11.59 5.72
N ASP A 182 45.71 -10.54 5.58
CA ASP A 182 45.43 -9.53 6.59
C ASP A 182 44.25 -9.83 7.51
N MET A 183 43.52 -10.96 7.32
CA MET A 183 42.40 -11.39 8.16
C MET A 183 42.82 -12.47 9.17
#